data_68e812c3f193b2a7717b5598bf10c39b
#
_entry.id   68e812c3f193b2a7717b5598bf10c39b
#
_cell.length_a   1.000
_cell.length_b   1.000
_cell.length_c   1.000
_cell.angle_alpha   90.00
_cell.angle_beta   90.00
_cell.angle_gamma   90.00
#
_symmetry.space_group_name_H-M   'P 1'
#
loop_
_entity.id
_entity.type
_entity.pdbx_description
1 polymer ?
#
loop_
_entity_poly.entity_id
_entity_poly.type
_entity_poly.pdbx_seq_one_letter_code
_entity_poly.pdbx_strand_id
1 'polypeptide(L)'
;MNRRKFFRNGSLFAIGATVLNPFEGNAHGLDFVTLKKNKKAKNIIVIVSDGMSIGTLNMADIYLNRKTGTGSNWIQLYKDNKVTRSLMDMSSATSIVTDSAAASSSWGSGFRVKNGSLNVGIKGEEYIPIWQKFKKAGKMAGCVTTVPITHATPAGFCIASKSRNSQESI
;
A
#
# COMPACT_ATOMS: atom_id res chain seq x y z
N MET A 1 9.51 16.79 41.46
CA MET A 1 10.62 16.72 40.47
C MET A 1 10.19 17.46 39.22
N ASN A 2 10.94 18.43 38.72
CA ASN A 2 10.50 19.30 37.62
C ASN A 2 10.61 18.52 36.28
N ARG A 3 9.54 18.51 35.46
CA ARG A 3 9.45 17.75 34.18
C ARG A 3 10.64 18.01 33.26
N ARG A 4 11.16 19.24 33.20
CA ARG A 4 12.34 19.58 32.41
C ARG A 4 13.62 18.85 32.87
N LYS A 5 13.80 18.66 34.19
CA LYS A 5 14.95 17.91 34.74
C LYS A 5 14.82 16.41 34.45
N PHE A 6 13.59 15.86 34.44
CA PHE A 6 13.36 14.46 34.10
C PHE A 6 13.77 14.16 32.65
N PHE A 7 13.30 14.95 31.69
CA PHE A 7 13.63 14.73 30.28
C PHE A 7 15.13 14.97 29.98
N ARG A 8 15.75 15.98 30.58
CA ARG A 8 17.19 16.24 30.38
C ARG A 8 18.05 15.11 30.94
N ASN A 9 17.73 14.57 32.08
CA ASN A 9 18.50 13.48 32.68
C ASN A 9 18.19 12.13 32.00
N GLY A 10 16.96 11.90 31.55
CA GLY A 10 16.57 10.71 30.78
C GLY A 10 17.25 10.62 29.42
N SER A 11 17.35 11.74 28.70
CA SER A 11 18.04 11.77 27.40
C SER A 11 19.54 11.57 27.52
N LEU A 12 20.19 12.10 28.54
CA LEU A 12 21.59 11.86 28.82
C LEU A 12 21.86 10.40 29.20
N PHE A 13 20.94 9.75 29.91
CA PHE A 13 21.10 8.33 30.26
C PHE A 13 20.91 7.43 29.01
N ALA A 14 19.98 7.77 28.12
CA ALA A 14 19.77 7.05 26.87
C ALA A 14 20.98 7.15 25.92
N ILE A 15 21.58 8.35 25.81
CA ILE A 15 22.78 8.55 24.99
C ILE A 15 24.01 7.83 25.62
N GLY A 16 24.14 7.86 26.93
CA GLY A 16 25.22 7.16 27.65
C GLY A 16 25.13 5.64 27.50
N ALA A 17 23.91 5.08 27.56
CA ALA A 17 23.68 3.63 27.39
C ALA A 17 23.99 3.14 25.97
N THR A 18 23.76 3.95 24.95
CA THR A 18 24.09 3.59 23.56
C THR A 18 25.56 3.68 23.23
N VAL A 19 26.34 4.51 23.95
CA VAL A 19 27.77 4.64 23.75
C VAL A 19 28.60 3.61 24.56
N LEU A 20 28.08 3.20 25.73
CA LEU A 20 28.81 2.33 26.66
C LEU A 20 28.45 0.84 26.59
N ASN A 21 27.30 0.50 26.01
CA ASN A 21 26.93 -0.85 25.66
C ASN A 21 26.42 -0.84 24.22
N PRO A 22 27.14 -1.34 23.23
CA PRO A 22 26.52 -1.79 22.00
C PRO A 22 25.55 -2.89 22.43
N PHE A 23 24.28 -2.52 22.50
CA PHE A 23 23.21 -3.48 22.68
C PHE A 23 23.30 -4.40 21.45
N GLU A 24 23.97 -5.55 21.61
CA GLU A 24 23.74 -6.71 20.76
C GLU A 24 22.32 -7.19 21.06
N GLY A 25 21.36 -6.31 20.88
CA GLY A 25 20.02 -6.73 20.63
C GLY A 25 20.12 -7.52 19.33
N ASN A 26 19.88 -8.83 19.39
CA ASN A 26 19.33 -9.56 18.29
C ASN A 26 18.00 -8.87 17.93
N ALA A 27 18.09 -7.68 17.38
CA ALA A 27 17.18 -7.31 16.34
C ALA A 27 17.39 -8.46 15.34
N HIS A 28 16.52 -9.46 15.35
CA HIS A 28 16.20 -10.18 14.16
C HIS A 28 15.78 -9.07 13.19
N GLY A 29 16.85 -8.40 12.76
CA GLY A 29 16.81 -7.28 11.89
C GLY A 29 16.00 -7.78 10.74
N LEU A 30 15.09 -6.97 10.30
CA LEU A 30 14.73 -6.92 8.92
C LEU A 30 16.00 -7.27 8.16
N ASP A 31 16.19 -8.55 7.82
CA ASP A 31 17.07 -8.94 6.75
C ASP A 31 16.54 -8.14 5.57
N PHE A 32 17.06 -6.96 5.41
CA PHE A 32 16.97 -6.26 4.14
C PHE A 32 17.49 -7.28 3.16
N VAL A 33 16.56 -7.97 2.51
CA VAL A 33 16.88 -8.80 1.36
C VAL A 33 17.81 -7.92 0.55
N THR A 34 19.09 -8.25 0.59
CA THR A 34 20.12 -7.52 -0.13
C THR A 34 19.71 -7.72 -1.58
N LEU A 35 18.90 -6.79 -2.08
CA LEU A 35 18.47 -6.78 -3.47
C LEU A 35 19.78 -6.83 -4.24
N LYS A 36 20.10 -8.00 -4.80
CA LYS A 36 21.29 -8.19 -5.62
C LYS A 36 21.32 -7.01 -6.57
N LYS A 37 22.23 -6.09 -6.29
CA LYS A 37 22.48 -4.85 -7.00
C LYS A 37 22.59 -5.23 -8.48
N ASN A 38 21.54 -5.07 -9.28
CA ASN A 38 21.58 -5.05 -10.75
C ASN A 38 20.47 -5.78 -11.52
N LYS A 39 19.44 -6.35 -10.89
CA LYS A 39 18.29 -6.85 -11.68
C LYS A 39 17.17 -5.83 -11.64
N LYS A 40 17.06 -5.00 -12.66
CA LYS A 40 15.88 -4.13 -12.84
C LYS A 40 14.67 -5.03 -13.14
N ALA A 41 13.54 -4.78 -12.46
CA ALA A 41 12.29 -5.46 -12.77
C ALA A 41 11.91 -5.18 -14.23
N LYS A 42 11.64 -6.24 -14.99
CA LYS A 42 11.20 -6.13 -16.39
C LYS A 42 9.70 -5.91 -16.48
N ASN A 43 8.95 -6.60 -15.63
CA ASN A 43 7.49 -6.54 -15.57
C ASN A 43 7.04 -6.31 -14.12
N ILE A 44 5.93 -5.61 -13.95
CA ILE A 44 5.29 -5.38 -12.66
C ILE A 44 3.84 -5.84 -12.79
N ILE A 45 3.42 -6.71 -11.89
CA ILE A 45 2.03 -7.17 -11.78
C ILE A 45 1.48 -6.64 -10.46
N VAL A 46 0.38 -5.89 -10.55
CA VAL A 46 -0.36 -5.40 -9.37
C VAL A 46 -1.65 -6.19 -9.28
N ILE A 47 -1.86 -6.85 -8.14
CA ILE A 47 -3.08 -7.61 -7.87
C ILE A 47 -3.85 -6.86 -6.78
N VAL A 48 -5.10 -6.56 -7.05
CA VAL A 48 -6.00 -5.85 -6.13
C VAL A 48 -7.19 -6.74 -5.80
N SER A 49 -7.45 -6.92 -4.52
CA SER A 49 -8.69 -7.49 -4.00
C SER A 49 -9.48 -6.35 -3.35
N ASP A 50 -10.43 -5.79 -4.10
CA ASP A 50 -11.23 -4.65 -3.64
C ASP A 50 -12.14 -5.05 -2.47
N GLY A 51 -12.26 -4.17 -1.49
CA GLY A 51 -13.05 -4.39 -0.27
C GLY A 51 -12.47 -5.39 0.73
N MET A 52 -11.28 -5.94 0.47
CA MET A 52 -10.64 -6.89 1.36
C MET A 52 -9.96 -6.18 2.55
N SER A 53 -10.41 -6.51 3.75
CA SER A 53 -9.74 -6.13 5.00
C SER A 53 -8.77 -7.23 5.46
N ILE A 54 -7.91 -6.91 6.45
CA ILE A 54 -7.06 -7.90 7.12
C ILE A 54 -7.90 -9.03 7.71
N GLY A 55 -9.07 -8.70 8.27
CA GLY A 55 -10.00 -9.71 8.80
C GLY A 55 -10.52 -10.66 7.73
N THR A 56 -10.82 -10.17 6.55
CA THR A 56 -11.26 -11.00 5.40
C THR A 56 -10.17 -12.00 4.99
N LEU A 57 -8.92 -11.56 4.91
CA LEU A 57 -7.79 -12.43 4.60
C LEU A 57 -7.63 -13.54 5.64
N ASN A 58 -7.72 -13.21 6.93
CA ASN A 58 -7.61 -14.18 8.02
C ASN A 58 -8.78 -15.17 8.01
N MET A 59 -10.01 -14.71 7.78
CA MET A 59 -11.18 -15.59 7.67
C MET A 59 -11.03 -16.57 6.51
N ALA A 60 -10.57 -16.11 5.36
CA ALA A 60 -10.33 -16.97 4.20
C ALA A 60 -9.26 -18.03 4.50
N ASP A 61 -8.18 -17.66 5.17
CA ASP A 61 -7.13 -18.59 5.57
C ASP A 61 -7.65 -19.67 6.53
N ILE A 62 -8.40 -19.29 7.55
CA ILE A 62 -9.01 -20.22 8.52
C ILE A 62 -10.01 -21.15 7.82
N TYR A 63 -10.87 -20.60 6.93
CA TYR A 63 -11.84 -21.38 6.19
C TYR A 63 -11.17 -22.42 5.30
N LEU A 64 -10.17 -22.02 4.51
CA LEU A 64 -9.40 -22.91 3.65
C LEU A 64 -8.71 -24.02 4.47
N ASN A 65 -8.08 -23.65 5.58
CA ASN A 65 -7.40 -24.63 6.45
C ASN A 65 -8.37 -25.69 6.97
N ARG A 66 -9.56 -25.29 7.44
CA ARG A 66 -10.59 -26.24 7.91
C ARG A 66 -11.13 -27.12 6.79
N LYS A 67 -11.27 -26.59 5.57
CA LYS A 67 -11.84 -27.29 4.42
C LYS A 67 -10.86 -28.24 3.74
N THR A 68 -9.60 -27.85 3.63
CA THR A 68 -8.60 -28.55 2.79
C THR A 68 -7.40 -29.05 3.57
N GLY A 69 -7.28 -28.72 4.86
CA GLY A 69 -6.10 -28.99 5.67
C GLY A 69 -4.92 -28.05 5.41
N THR A 70 -5.04 -27.12 4.46
CA THR A 70 -4.00 -26.13 4.10
C THR A 70 -4.59 -24.74 4.09
N GLY A 71 -3.84 -23.75 4.63
CA GLY A 71 -4.25 -22.35 4.61
C GLY A 71 -4.09 -21.71 3.22
N SER A 72 -4.31 -20.40 3.15
CA SER A 72 -4.16 -19.64 1.91
C SER A 72 -2.68 -19.51 1.52
N ASN A 73 -2.40 -19.58 0.22
CA ASN A 73 -1.05 -19.33 -0.31
C ASN A 73 -0.54 -17.94 0.08
N TRP A 74 -1.42 -16.95 0.20
CA TRP A 74 -1.05 -15.60 0.60
C TRP A 74 -0.44 -15.56 2.01
N ILE A 75 -1.13 -16.15 2.98
CA ILE A 75 -0.61 -16.26 4.36
C ILE A 75 0.63 -17.14 4.42
N GLN A 76 0.69 -18.19 3.59
CA GLN A 76 1.87 -19.06 3.54
C GLN A 76 3.12 -18.29 3.07
N LEU A 77 3.00 -17.40 2.07
CA LEU A 77 4.11 -16.54 1.66
C LEU A 77 4.63 -15.66 2.80
N TYR A 78 3.72 -15.23 3.71
CA TYR A 78 4.10 -14.47 4.89
C TYR A 78 4.84 -15.33 5.92
N LYS A 79 4.37 -16.54 6.17
CA LYS A 79 5.00 -17.50 7.10
C LYS A 79 6.41 -17.90 6.62
N ASP A 80 6.56 -18.06 5.31
CA ASP A 80 7.82 -18.45 4.68
C ASP A 80 8.80 -17.28 4.50
N ASN A 81 8.46 -16.07 4.91
CA ASN A 81 9.25 -14.84 4.69
C ASN A 81 9.67 -14.63 3.22
N LYS A 82 8.82 -15.06 2.27
CA LYS A 82 9.08 -14.91 0.82
C LYS A 82 8.64 -13.57 0.25
N VAL A 83 8.02 -12.73 1.04
CA VAL A 83 7.46 -11.43 0.64
C VAL A 83 7.77 -10.34 1.65
N THR A 84 7.92 -9.12 1.17
CA THR A 84 7.93 -7.93 2.01
C THR A 84 6.49 -7.52 2.32
N ARG A 85 6.22 -7.16 3.57
CA ARG A 85 4.88 -6.79 4.06
C ARG A 85 4.88 -5.35 4.53
N SER A 86 3.80 -4.64 4.24
CA SER A 86 3.56 -3.31 4.80
C SER A 86 2.07 -3.05 4.94
N LEU A 87 1.71 -2.07 5.75
CA LEU A 87 0.36 -1.52 5.80
C LEU A 87 0.35 -0.20 5.06
N MET A 88 -0.74 0.06 4.36
CA MET A 88 -0.97 1.33 3.67
C MET A 88 -2.27 1.94 4.19
N ASP A 89 -2.21 3.20 4.57
CA ASP A 89 -3.41 3.95 4.94
C ASP A 89 -4.14 4.38 3.67
N MET A 90 -5.33 3.82 3.48
CA MET A 90 -6.18 4.02 2.32
C MET A 90 -7.30 5.05 2.58
N SER A 91 -7.27 5.80 3.69
CA SER A 91 -8.25 6.84 3.95
C SER A 91 -8.31 7.86 2.81
N SER A 92 -9.51 8.37 2.52
CA SER A 92 -9.67 9.43 1.53
C SER A 92 -9.18 10.77 2.08
N ALA A 93 -9.07 11.78 1.22
CA ALA A 93 -8.67 13.12 1.65
C ALA A 93 -9.71 13.82 2.56
N THR A 94 -10.95 13.31 2.60
CA THR A 94 -12.06 13.93 3.34
C THR A 94 -12.77 12.98 4.30
N SER A 95 -12.35 11.71 4.38
CA SER A 95 -12.99 10.70 5.23
C SER A 95 -12.00 9.60 5.60
N ILE A 96 -12.11 9.09 6.82
CA ILE A 96 -11.39 7.89 7.27
C ILE A 96 -11.87 6.67 6.48
N VAL A 97 -13.16 6.60 6.17
CA VAL A 97 -13.74 5.54 5.35
C VAL A 97 -13.57 5.89 3.89
N THR A 98 -12.79 5.09 3.19
CA THR A 98 -12.51 5.25 1.75
C THR A 98 -13.56 4.55 0.90
N ASP A 99 -13.71 5.00 -0.36
CA ASP A 99 -14.32 4.23 -1.43
C ASP A 99 -13.25 3.70 -2.41
N SER A 100 -13.65 2.88 -3.37
CA SER A 100 -12.71 2.33 -4.36
C SER A 100 -12.07 3.41 -5.23
N ALA A 101 -12.71 4.56 -5.43
CA ALA A 101 -12.16 5.63 -6.24
C ALA A 101 -10.99 6.33 -5.53
N ALA A 102 -11.18 6.73 -4.26
CA ALA A 102 -10.11 7.32 -3.46
C ALA A 102 -8.98 6.30 -3.19
N ALA A 103 -9.33 5.03 -2.92
CA ALA A 103 -8.36 3.98 -2.71
C ALA A 103 -7.50 3.72 -3.96
N SER A 104 -8.13 3.55 -5.14
CA SER A 104 -7.40 3.31 -6.38
C SER A 104 -6.54 4.49 -6.81
N SER A 105 -6.97 5.73 -6.52
CA SER A 105 -6.16 6.92 -6.73
C SER A 105 -4.88 6.92 -5.89
N SER A 106 -4.97 6.45 -4.64
CA SER A 106 -3.80 6.32 -3.77
C SER A 106 -2.77 5.34 -4.35
N TRP A 107 -3.20 4.24 -4.99
CA TRP A 107 -2.31 3.31 -5.70
C TRP A 107 -1.87 3.85 -7.05
N GLY A 108 -2.82 4.43 -7.80
CA GLY A 108 -2.62 4.87 -9.18
C GLY A 108 -1.75 6.10 -9.32
N SER A 109 -1.92 7.10 -8.48
CA SER A 109 -1.16 8.35 -8.56
C SER A 109 -0.26 8.63 -7.37
N GLY A 110 -0.52 7.99 -6.23
CA GLY A 110 0.19 8.23 -4.96
C GLY A 110 -0.41 9.38 -4.14
N PHE A 111 -1.61 9.85 -4.49
CA PHE A 111 -2.26 10.96 -3.79
C PHE A 111 -3.61 10.54 -3.22
N ARG A 112 -3.95 11.10 -2.06
CA ARG A 112 -5.29 10.98 -1.51
C ARG A 112 -6.23 11.98 -2.18
N VAL A 113 -7.38 11.49 -2.59
CA VAL A 113 -8.45 12.28 -3.18
C VAL A 113 -9.73 12.11 -2.36
N LYS A 114 -10.75 12.92 -2.59
CA LYS A 114 -12.06 12.72 -1.96
C LYS A 114 -12.74 11.46 -2.50
N ASN A 115 -13.61 10.86 -1.71
CA ASN A 115 -14.46 9.76 -2.18
C ASN A 115 -15.21 10.15 -3.46
N GLY A 116 -15.33 9.20 -4.38
CA GLY A 116 -15.97 9.40 -5.67
C GLY A 116 -15.11 10.05 -6.75
N SER A 117 -13.92 10.56 -6.44
CA SER A 117 -13.00 11.13 -7.43
C SER A 117 -11.89 10.15 -7.81
N LEU A 118 -11.41 10.21 -9.03
CA LEU A 118 -10.31 9.43 -9.58
C LEU A 118 -9.15 10.39 -9.90
N ASN A 119 -8.07 10.30 -9.13
CA ASN A 119 -6.84 11.10 -9.37
C ASN A 119 -7.05 12.61 -9.49
N VAL A 120 -8.14 13.15 -8.89
CA VAL A 120 -8.41 14.59 -8.83
C VAL A 120 -8.46 15.04 -7.38
N GLY A 121 -7.58 15.97 -7.04
CA GLY A 121 -7.44 16.54 -5.71
C GLY A 121 -8.63 17.43 -5.31
N ILE A 122 -8.65 17.83 -4.03
CA ILE A 122 -9.75 18.62 -3.45
C ILE A 122 -9.91 19.98 -4.16
N LYS A 123 -8.80 20.58 -4.59
CA LYS A 123 -8.80 21.87 -5.29
C LYS A 123 -8.92 21.73 -6.81
N GLY A 124 -9.13 20.50 -7.30
CA GLY A 124 -9.26 20.22 -8.73
C GLY A 124 -7.95 19.89 -9.45
N GLU A 125 -6.86 19.68 -8.72
CA GLU A 125 -5.59 19.26 -9.30
C GLU A 125 -5.73 17.86 -9.91
N GLU A 126 -5.25 17.66 -11.13
CA GLU A 126 -5.21 16.35 -11.77
C GLU A 126 -3.86 15.69 -11.54
N TYR A 127 -3.89 14.48 -10.98
CA TYR A 127 -2.68 13.69 -10.74
C TYR A 127 -2.51 12.64 -11.83
N ILE A 128 -1.31 12.57 -12.39
CA ILE A 128 -1.00 11.65 -13.49
C ILE A 128 -0.93 10.21 -12.93
N PRO A 129 -1.82 9.31 -13.37
CA PRO A 129 -1.81 7.92 -12.93
C PRO A 129 -0.62 7.14 -13.49
N ILE A 130 -0.31 6.04 -12.82
CA ILE A 130 0.90 5.26 -13.07
C ILE A 130 0.96 4.69 -14.49
N TRP A 131 -0.16 4.31 -15.08
CA TRP A 131 -0.18 3.82 -16.47
C TRP A 131 0.23 4.88 -17.47
N GLN A 132 -0.23 6.11 -17.28
CA GLN A 132 0.19 7.21 -18.16
C GLN A 132 1.70 7.47 -18.02
N LYS A 133 2.24 7.34 -16.78
CA LYS A 133 3.69 7.45 -16.54
C LYS A 133 4.46 6.35 -17.28
N PHE A 134 3.97 5.09 -17.23
CA PHE A 134 4.58 3.97 -17.94
C PHE A 134 4.48 4.14 -19.45
N LYS A 135 3.33 4.54 -19.98
CA LYS A 135 3.17 4.82 -21.41
C LYS A 135 4.12 5.90 -21.92
N LYS A 136 4.25 7.01 -21.16
CA LYS A 136 5.23 8.07 -21.48
C LYS A 136 6.68 7.55 -21.47
N ALA A 137 6.98 6.54 -20.69
CA ALA A 137 8.30 5.89 -20.64
C ALA A 137 8.45 4.76 -21.67
N GLY A 138 7.57 4.67 -22.67
CA GLY A 138 7.62 3.64 -23.73
C GLY A 138 7.28 2.23 -23.25
N LYS A 139 6.59 2.08 -22.12
CA LYS A 139 6.18 0.79 -21.59
C LYS A 139 4.72 0.49 -21.89
N MET A 140 4.39 -0.79 -22.00
CA MET A 140 2.99 -1.22 -22.09
C MET A 140 2.36 -1.29 -20.71
N ALA A 141 1.06 -1.01 -20.65
CA ALA A 141 0.24 -1.22 -19.48
C ALA A 141 -1.09 -1.86 -19.90
N GLY A 142 -1.60 -2.77 -19.09
CA GLY A 142 -2.85 -3.48 -19.36
C GLY A 142 -3.55 -3.86 -18.05
N CYS A 143 -4.84 -4.15 -18.13
CA CYS A 143 -5.67 -4.53 -17.00
C CYS A 143 -6.51 -5.75 -17.35
N VAL A 144 -6.67 -6.62 -16.36
CA VAL A 144 -7.70 -7.66 -16.32
C VAL A 144 -8.53 -7.40 -15.07
N THR A 145 -9.84 -7.37 -15.21
CA THR A 145 -10.74 -7.03 -14.11
C THR A 145 -12.05 -7.81 -14.20
N THR A 146 -12.68 -8.03 -13.06
CA THR A 146 -13.99 -8.68 -12.93
C THR A 146 -15.18 -7.69 -12.93
N VAL A 147 -14.87 -6.40 -13.02
CA VAL A 147 -15.86 -5.31 -13.12
C VAL A 147 -15.71 -4.60 -14.48
N PRO A 148 -16.64 -3.74 -14.90
CA PRO A 148 -16.43 -2.90 -16.09
C PRO A 148 -15.08 -2.14 -16.02
N ILE A 149 -14.41 -1.98 -17.14
CA ILE A 149 -13.10 -1.30 -17.18
C ILE A 149 -13.19 0.16 -16.71
N THR A 150 -14.35 0.77 -16.83
CA THR A 150 -14.65 2.12 -16.34
C THR A 150 -14.96 2.16 -14.84
N HIS A 151 -15.00 1.01 -14.15
CA HIS A 151 -15.15 0.99 -12.70
C HIS A 151 -13.95 1.64 -12.02
N ALA A 152 -14.18 2.23 -10.86
CA ALA A 152 -13.19 3.05 -10.16
C ALA A 152 -11.85 2.33 -9.90
N THR A 153 -11.88 1.04 -9.57
CA THR A 153 -10.66 0.28 -9.24
C THR A 153 -9.67 0.21 -10.40
N PRO A 154 -10.04 -0.25 -11.62
CA PRO A 154 -9.14 -0.19 -12.77
C PRO A 154 -8.90 1.24 -13.26
N ALA A 155 -9.94 2.10 -13.28
CA ALA A 155 -9.84 3.46 -13.80
C ALA A 155 -8.83 4.33 -13.03
N GLY A 156 -8.69 4.14 -11.72
CA GLY A 156 -7.72 4.87 -10.89
C GLY A 156 -6.26 4.68 -11.31
N PHE A 157 -5.93 3.59 -12.01
CA PHE A 157 -4.60 3.38 -12.57
C PHE A 157 -4.40 4.09 -13.92
N CYS A 158 -5.48 4.48 -14.60
CA CYS A 158 -5.50 4.88 -16.00
C CYS A 158 -5.70 6.38 -16.22
N ILE A 159 -6.69 6.96 -15.51
CA ILE A 159 -7.22 8.28 -15.83
C ILE A 159 -7.41 9.15 -14.59
N ALA A 160 -7.65 10.45 -14.82
CA ALA A 160 -8.18 11.39 -13.85
C ALA A 160 -9.64 11.72 -14.21
N SER A 161 -10.55 11.73 -13.22
CA SER A 161 -11.95 12.14 -13.37
C SER A 161 -12.48 12.71 -12.06
N LYS A 162 -13.28 13.77 -12.14
CA LYS A 162 -13.94 14.38 -10.96
C LYS A 162 -14.99 13.46 -10.33
N SER A 163 -15.52 12.50 -11.10
CA SER A 163 -16.55 11.56 -10.66
C SER A 163 -16.31 10.17 -11.25
N ARG A 164 -16.32 9.16 -10.39
CA ARG A 164 -16.28 7.75 -10.77
C ARG A 164 -17.53 7.29 -11.56
N ASN A 165 -18.59 8.09 -11.53
CA ASN A 165 -19.84 7.76 -12.21
C ASN A 165 -19.90 8.33 -13.64
N SER A 166 -18.93 9.13 -14.05
CA SER A 166 -18.83 9.69 -15.40
C SER A 166 -18.23 8.66 -16.37
N GLN A 167 -18.91 7.51 -16.51
CA GLN A 167 -18.39 6.35 -17.25
C GLN A 167 -18.14 6.64 -18.75
N GLU A 168 -18.87 7.56 -19.35
CA GLU A 168 -18.68 7.99 -20.75
C GLU A 168 -17.34 8.75 -20.96
N SER A 169 -16.79 9.32 -19.89
CA SER A 169 -15.52 10.06 -19.93
C SER A 169 -14.34 9.26 -19.33
N ILE A 170 -14.61 8.04 -18.87
CA ILE A 170 -13.64 7.08 -18.36
C ILE A 170 -13.32 6.03 -19.43
#